data_b40fb75a43ae80fb58de306e2c2cbd2c
#
_entry.id   b40fb75a43ae80fb58de306e2c2cbd2c
#
_cell.length_a   1.000
_cell.length_b   1.000
_cell.length_c   1.000
_cell.angle_alpha   90.00
_cell.angle_beta   90.00
_cell.angle_gamma   90.00
#
_symmetry.space_group_name_H-M   'P 1'
#
loop_
_entity.id
_entity.type
_entity.pdbx_description
1 polymer ?
#
loop_
_entity_poly.entity_id
_entity_poly.type
_entity_poly.pdbx_seq_one_letter_code
_entity_poly.pdbx_strand_id
1 'polypeptide(L)'
;MKLNHKTVLALFAVTALAVSLEAALSDQDKQFLAAYGKAHDALVADDLSGAKAAAGDLGTEGAELSKSASLKDARSAFEKLSAKTKQLAAGQPGYHVYHCPMLKKDWVQTSTTTANPYGGRDMVGCGEIQKQH
;
A
#
# COMPACT_ATOMS: atom_id res chain seq x y z
N MET A 1 4.44 -34.45 67.21
CA MET A 1 3.63 -33.70 66.21
C MET A 1 4.52 -33.31 65.05
N LYS A 2 4.39 -33.99 63.91
CA LYS A 2 5.17 -33.68 62.73
C LYS A 2 4.24 -32.95 61.75
N LEU A 3 4.48 -31.67 61.52
CA LEU A 3 3.75 -30.86 60.56
C LEU A 3 4.42 -31.04 59.19
N ASN A 4 3.79 -31.78 58.33
CA ASN A 4 4.23 -31.90 56.91
C ASN A 4 3.72 -30.71 56.12
N HIS A 5 4.61 -29.78 55.83
CA HIS A 5 4.34 -28.72 54.87
C HIS A 5 4.64 -29.25 53.48
N LYS A 6 3.61 -29.69 52.78
CA LYS A 6 3.68 -29.92 51.33
C LYS A 6 3.54 -28.59 50.64
N THR A 7 4.67 -28.03 50.28
CA THR A 7 4.73 -26.85 49.45
C THR A 7 4.32 -27.22 48.02
N VAL A 8 3.12 -26.83 47.66
CA VAL A 8 2.66 -26.95 46.27
C VAL A 8 3.20 -25.72 45.51
N LEU A 9 4.24 -25.92 44.73
CA LEU A 9 4.73 -24.91 43.80
C LEU A 9 3.79 -24.92 42.59
N ALA A 10 2.90 -23.93 42.55
CA ALA A 10 2.09 -23.65 41.36
C ALA A 10 2.96 -22.92 40.33
N LEU A 11 3.40 -23.63 39.31
CA LEU A 11 4.02 -23.01 38.12
C LEU A 11 2.92 -22.28 37.33
N PHE A 12 2.85 -20.99 37.46
CA PHE A 12 2.09 -20.15 36.51
C PHE A 12 2.92 -20.06 35.22
N ALA A 13 2.57 -20.85 34.22
CA ALA A 13 3.04 -20.66 32.88
C ALA A 13 2.37 -19.39 32.30
N VAL A 14 3.08 -18.27 32.33
CA VAL A 14 2.68 -17.06 31.62
C VAL A 14 2.95 -17.32 30.14
N THR A 15 1.94 -17.78 29.40
CA THR A 15 1.96 -17.75 27.96
C THR A 15 1.85 -16.30 27.49
N ALA A 16 2.99 -15.69 27.16
CA ALA A 16 3.02 -14.41 26.50
C ALA A 16 2.41 -14.60 25.09
N LEU A 17 1.14 -14.23 24.90
CA LEU A 17 0.58 -14.03 23.58
C LEU A 17 1.35 -12.84 22.96
N ALA A 18 2.23 -13.16 22.02
CA ALA A 18 2.79 -12.15 21.14
C ALA A 18 1.64 -11.65 20.24
N VAL A 19 0.95 -10.61 20.66
CA VAL A 19 0.04 -9.88 19.81
C VAL A 19 0.92 -9.10 18.84
N SER A 20 1.00 -9.57 17.59
CA SER A 20 1.60 -8.79 16.50
C SER A 20 0.78 -7.51 16.38
N LEU A 21 1.31 -6.41 16.91
CA LEU A 21 0.71 -5.10 16.77
C LEU A 21 1.01 -4.64 15.33
N GLU A 22 0.17 -5.05 14.38
CA GLU A 22 0.16 -4.42 13.08
C GLU A 22 -0.22 -2.96 13.34
N ALA A 23 0.70 -2.04 12.99
CA ALA A 23 0.47 -0.63 13.20
C ALA A 23 -0.78 -0.21 12.41
N ALA A 24 -1.84 0.20 13.11
CA ALA A 24 -3.05 0.70 12.47
C ALA A 24 -2.71 1.96 11.67
N LEU A 25 -3.20 2.05 10.42
CA LEU A 25 -3.06 3.23 9.59
C LEU A 25 -3.73 4.43 10.25
N SER A 26 -3.03 5.56 10.28
CA SER A 26 -3.62 6.84 10.70
C SER A 26 -4.72 7.26 9.71
N ASP A 27 -5.59 8.18 10.12
CA ASP A 27 -6.61 8.71 9.20
C ASP A 27 -5.98 9.45 8.02
N GLN A 28 -4.83 10.10 8.23
CA GLN A 28 -4.06 10.74 7.17
C GLN A 28 -3.52 9.71 6.17
N ASP A 29 -2.99 8.57 6.64
CA ASP A 29 -2.51 7.52 5.76
C ASP A 29 -3.64 6.88 4.97
N LYS A 30 -4.81 6.70 5.58
CA LYS A 30 -6.01 6.21 4.89
C LYS A 30 -6.46 7.16 3.78
N GLN A 31 -6.45 8.48 4.05
CA GLN A 31 -6.75 9.50 3.04
C GLN A 31 -5.74 9.46 1.90
N PHE A 32 -4.45 9.36 2.23
CA PHE A 32 -3.39 9.23 1.24
C PHE A 32 -3.59 7.99 0.36
N LEU A 33 -3.84 6.82 0.95
CA LEU A 33 -4.07 5.59 0.21
C LEU A 33 -5.33 5.66 -0.68
N ALA A 34 -6.40 6.31 -0.21
CA ALA A 34 -7.60 6.52 -1.01
C ALA A 34 -7.34 7.44 -2.21
N ALA A 35 -6.62 8.54 -2.01
CA ALA A 35 -6.24 9.47 -3.07
C ALA A 35 -5.28 8.83 -4.08
N TYR A 36 -4.32 8.06 -3.60
CA TYR A 36 -3.44 7.25 -4.43
C TYR A 36 -4.23 6.28 -5.33
N GLY A 37 -5.22 5.59 -4.77
CA GLY A 37 -6.10 4.69 -5.52
C GLY A 37 -6.86 5.40 -6.64
N LYS A 38 -7.37 6.61 -6.39
CA LYS A 38 -8.03 7.44 -7.42
C LYS A 38 -7.06 7.83 -8.54
N ALA A 39 -5.84 8.23 -8.18
CA ALA A 39 -4.80 8.55 -9.16
C ALA A 39 -4.39 7.32 -9.99
N HIS A 40 -4.26 6.15 -9.33
CA HIS A 40 -4.03 4.88 -10.00
C HIS A 40 -5.08 4.59 -11.07
N ASP A 41 -6.36 4.65 -10.70
CA ASP A 41 -7.47 4.35 -11.61
C ASP A 41 -7.53 5.31 -12.79
N ALA A 42 -7.26 6.60 -12.56
CA ALA A 42 -7.17 7.60 -13.62
C ALA A 42 -6.03 7.30 -14.60
N LEU A 43 -4.85 6.93 -14.10
CA LEU A 43 -3.70 6.57 -14.94
C LEU A 43 -3.92 5.29 -15.74
N VAL A 44 -4.60 4.30 -15.15
CA VAL A 44 -5.04 3.09 -15.87
C VAL A 44 -5.95 3.45 -17.05
N ALA A 45 -6.81 4.43 -16.89
CA ALA A 45 -7.73 4.92 -17.91
C ALA A 45 -7.12 5.95 -18.89
N ASP A 46 -5.82 6.24 -18.79
CA ASP A 46 -5.15 7.32 -19.56
C ASP A 46 -5.77 8.72 -19.32
N ASP A 47 -6.34 8.93 -18.13
CA ASP A 47 -6.99 10.18 -17.72
C ASP A 47 -6.01 11.07 -16.92
N LEU A 48 -5.31 11.96 -17.62
CA LEU A 48 -4.40 12.92 -16.99
C LEU A 48 -5.15 13.89 -16.06
N SER A 49 -6.31 14.35 -16.47
CA SER A 49 -7.12 15.30 -15.67
C SER A 49 -7.57 14.69 -14.35
N GLY A 50 -8.06 13.45 -14.39
CA GLY A 50 -8.45 12.68 -13.20
C GLY A 50 -7.27 12.43 -12.26
N ALA A 51 -6.10 12.08 -12.79
CA ALA A 51 -4.90 11.89 -11.99
C ALA A 51 -4.46 13.16 -11.27
N LYS A 52 -4.48 14.31 -11.97
CA LYS A 52 -4.17 15.62 -11.38
C LYS A 52 -5.20 16.05 -10.34
N ALA A 53 -6.48 15.77 -10.56
CA ALA A 53 -7.52 16.06 -9.58
C ALA A 53 -7.32 15.24 -8.29
N ALA A 54 -7.01 13.95 -8.41
CA ALA A 54 -6.71 13.10 -7.26
C ALA A 54 -5.48 13.58 -6.47
N ALA A 55 -4.53 14.22 -7.13
CA ALA A 55 -3.32 14.73 -6.49
C ALA A 55 -3.61 15.80 -5.41
N GLY A 56 -4.72 16.51 -5.51
CA GLY A 56 -5.15 17.49 -4.51
C GLY A 56 -5.34 16.88 -3.12
N ASP A 57 -5.82 15.65 -3.05
CA ASP A 57 -6.06 14.92 -1.80
C ASP A 57 -4.79 14.23 -1.25
N LEU A 58 -3.69 14.24 -2.00
CA LEU A 58 -2.38 13.71 -1.58
C LEU A 58 -1.54 14.74 -0.80
N GLY A 59 -2.05 15.95 -0.61
CA GLY A 59 -1.34 17.02 0.07
C GLY A 59 -0.07 17.46 -0.67
N THR A 60 0.98 17.78 0.07
CA THR A 60 2.27 18.23 -0.50
C THR A 60 2.93 17.17 -1.38
N GLU A 61 2.68 15.89 -1.11
CA GLU A 61 3.24 14.78 -1.86
C GLU A 61 2.64 14.64 -3.26
N GLY A 62 1.41 15.14 -3.46
CA GLY A 62 0.76 15.20 -4.76
C GLY A 62 1.21 16.36 -5.67
N ALA A 63 2.09 17.24 -5.20
CA ALA A 63 2.43 18.47 -5.91
C ALA A 63 3.03 18.23 -7.31
N GLU A 64 3.90 17.23 -7.48
CA GLU A 64 4.45 16.91 -8.80
C GLU A 64 3.37 16.35 -9.73
N LEU A 65 2.52 15.46 -9.23
CA LEU A 65 1.43 14.87 -10.00
C LEU A 65 0.42 15.95 -10.44
N SER A 66 0.07 16.88 -9.55
CA SER A 66 -0.87 17.98 -9.87
C SER A 66 -0.34 18.92 -10.96
N LYS A 67 0.97 19.07 -11.08
CA LYS A 67 1.63 19.94 -12.07
C LYS A 67 2.02 19.22 -13.37
N SER A 68 1.76 17.93 -13.48
CA SER A 68 2.13 17.14 -14.65
C SER A 68 1.50 17.69 -15.92
N ALA A 69 2.31 17.84 -16.97
CA ALA A 69 1.86 18.34 -18.28
C ALA A 69 1.44 17.21 -19.22
N SER A 70 1.83 15.97 -18.93
CA SER A 70 1.57 14.79 -19.75
C SER A 70 1.32 13.55 -18.89
N LEU A 71 0.75 12.50 -19.49
CA LEU A 71 0.66 11.18 -18.84
C LEU A 71 2.03 10.63 -18.46
N LYS A 72 3.06 10.89 -19.27
CA LYS A 72 4.43 10.47 -18.96
C LYS A 72 4.92 11.11 -17.67
N ASP A 73 4.73 12.44 -17.53
CA ASP A 73 5.13 13.16 -16.32
C ASP A 73 4.32 12.71 -15.10
N ALA A 74 3.01 12.52 -15.29
CA ALA A 74 2.12 12.03 -14.23
C ALA A 74 2.53 10.63 -13.74
N ARG A 75 2.90 9.73 -14.63
CA ARG A 75 3.38 8.39 -14.30
C ARG A 75 4.72 8.40 -13.57
N SER A 76 5.63 9.33 -13.94
CA SER A 76 6.89 9.53 -13.21
C SER A 76 6.65 10.03 -11.78
N ALA A 77 5.74 10.99 -11.61
CA ALA A 77 5.35 11.47 -10.28
C ALA A 77 4.66 10.36 -9.46
N PHE A 78 3.80 9.58 -10.08
CA PHE A 78 3.08 8.47 -9.46
C PHE A 78 4.04 7.35 -8.97
N GLU A 79 5.13 7.11 -9.67
CA GLU A 79 6.15 6.15 -9.25
C GLU A 79 6.75 6.51 -7.88
N LYS A 80 7.01 7.78 -7.62
CA LYS A 80 7.47 8.26 -6.32
C LYS A 80 6.43 8.05 -5.22
N LEU A 81 5.15 8.31 -5.53
CA LEU A 81 4.04 8.03 -4.62
C LEU A 81 3.90 6.54 -4.34
N SER A 82 4.13 5.69 -5.33
CA SER A 82 4.09 4.22 -5.17
C SER A 82 5.13 3.71 -4.18
N ALA A 83 6.30 4.33 -4.10
CA ALA A 83 7.34 3.95 -3.13
C ALA A 83 6.85 4.15 -1.68
N LYS A 84 6.22 5.28 -1.37
CA LYS A 84 5.59 5.54 -0.07
C LYS A 84 4.41 4.61 0.17
N THR A 85 3.56 4.44 -0.83
CA THR A 85 2.36 3.59 -0.73
C THR A 85 2.73 2.16 -0.40
N LYS A 86 3.80 1.62 -0.96
CA LYS A 86 4.31 0.28 -0.61
C LYS A 86 4.65 0.16 0.87
N GLN A 87 5.25 1.19 1.46
CA GLN A 87 5.58 1.20 2.88
C GLN A 87 4.33 1.25 3.76
N LEU A 88 3.36 2.08 3.41
CA LEU A 88 2.10 2.20 4.16
C LEU A 88 1.23 0.94 4.05
N ALA A 89 1.22 0.32 2.88
CA ALA A 89 0.42 -0.87 2.59
C ALA A 89 1.04 -2.16 3.13
N ALA A 90 2.31 -2.14 3.53
CA ALA A 90 3.00 -3.33 4.03
C ALA A 90 2.28 -3.92 5.26
N GLY A 91 1.91 -5.20 5.18
CA GLY A 91 1.17 -5.89 6.23
C GLY A 91 -0.31 -5.48 6.35
N GLN A 92 -0.81 -4.53 5.55
CA GLN A 92 -2.20 -4.12 5.58
C GLN A 92 -3.06 -5.07 4.72
N PRO A 93 -4.15 -5.66 5.27
CA PRO A 93 -5.02 -6.53 4.51
C PRO A 93 -5.73 -5.76 3.39
N GLY A 94 -5.94 -6.42 2.25
CA GLY A 94 -6.64 -5.85 1.11
C GLY A 94 -5.79 -5.00 0.18
N TYR A 95 -4.50 -4.82 0.44
CA TYR A 95 -3.56 -4.15 -0.45
C TYR A 95 -2.59 -5.16 -1.07
N HIS A 96 -2.34 -5.00 -2.37
CA HIS A 96 -1.45 -5.87 -3.13
C HIS A 96 -0.38 -5.03 -3.82
N VAL A 97 0.87 -5.45 -3.68
CA VAL A 97 1.98 -4.87 -4.44
C VAL A 97 2.11 -5.62 -5.76
N TYR A 98 2.15 -4.87 -6.84
CA TYR A 98 2.34 -5.39 -8.20
C TYR A 98 3.67 -4.96 -8.77
N HIS A 99 4.20 -5.75 -9.67
CA HIS A 99 5.39 -5.47 -10.46
C HIS A 99 5.14 -5.79 -11.93
N CYS A 100 5.40 -4.83 -12.82
CA CYS A 100 5.44 -5.07 -14.26
C CYS A 100 6.89 -5.30 -14.69
N PRO A 101 7.28 -6.52 -15.12
CA PRO A 101 8.66 -6.82 -15.48
C PRO A 101 9.11 -6.09 -16.76
N MET A 102 8.19 -5.79 -17.65
CA MET A 102 8.50 -5.08 -18.90
C MET A 102 8.85 -3.61 -18.65
N LEU A 103 8.10 -2.92 -17.79
CA LEU A 103 8.32 -1.52 -17.46
C LEU A 103 9.24 -1.35 -16.25
N LYS A 104 9.51 -2.41 -15.49
CA LYS A 104 10.29 -2.41 -14.24
C LYS A 104 9.72 -1.40 -13.23
N LYS A 105 8.40 -1.43 -13.05
CA LYS A 105 7.64 -0.52 -12.20
C LYS A 105 6.79 -1.29 -11.21
N ASP A 106 6.72 -0.74 -10.00
CA ASP A 106 5.87 -1.23 -8.93
C ASP A 106 4.72 -0.28 -8.66
N TRP A 107 3.60 -0.82 -8.22
CA TRP A 107 2.46 -0.06 -7.70
C TRP A 107 1.70 -0.87 -6.66
N VAL A 108 0.75 -0.22 -6.01
CA VAL A 108 -0.16 -0.86 -5.06
C VAL A 108 -1.59 -0.70 -5.57
N GLN A 109 -2.37 -1.75 -5.46
CA GLN A 109 -3.81 -1.70 -5.72
C GLN A 109 -4.56 -2.64 -4.77
N THR A 110 -5.87 -2.44 -4.66
CA THR A 110 -6.74 -3.27 -3.79
C THR A 110 -7.36 -4.44 -4.53
N SER A 111 -7.51 -4.35 -5.85
CA SER A 111 -8.02 -5.42 -6.70
C SER A 111 -6.95 -6.50 -6.95
N THR A 112 -7.38 -7.75 -7.05
CA THR A 112 -6.55 -8.86 -7.52
C THR A 112 -6.50 -9.00 -9.04
N THR A 113 -7.30 -8.20 -9.76
CA THR A 113 -7.21 -8.08 -11.21
C THR A 113 -6.19 -7.02 -11.57
N THR A 114 -5.14 -7.41 -12.28
CA THR A 114 -4.04 -6.51 -12.67
C THR A 114 -4.55 -5.28 -13.42
N ALA A 115 -4.17 -4.10 -12.97
CA ALA A 115 -4.45 -2.83 -13.62
C ALA A 115 -3.23 -1.93 -13.54
N ASN A 116 -2.43 -1.91 -14.61
CA ASN A 116 -1.14 -1.24 -14.66
C ASN A 116 -1.30 0.27 -14.94
N PRO A 117 -0.98 1.15 -13.96
CA PRO A 117 -1.13 2.60 -14.14
C PRO A 117 -0.04 3.22 -15.02
N TYR A 118 1.08 2.55 -15.19
CA TYR A 118 2.19 3.03 -16.02
C TYR A 118 2.03 2.68 -17.49
N GLY A 119 1.37 1.56 -17.78
CA GLY A 119 1.09 1.12 -19.14
C GLY A 119 -0.23 1.64 -19.70
N GLY A 120 -1.15 2.05 -18.82
CA GLY A 120 -2.48 2.48 -19.19
C GLY A 120 -3.24 1.44 -19.99
N ARG A 121 -4.10 1.87 -20.90
CA ARG A 121 -4.96 0.96 -21.68
C ARG A 121 -4.19 -0.03 -22.55
N ASP A 122 -3.03 0.36 -23.04
CA ASP A 122 -2.23 -0.49 -23.95
C ASP A 122 -1.57 -1.66 -23.25
N MET A 123 -1.29 -1.53 -21.94
CA MET A 123 -0.60 -2.55 -21.16
C MET A 123 -1.28 -2.80 -19.81
N VAL A 124 -2.59 -2.66 -19.74
CA VAL A 124 -3.35 -2.73 -18.49
C VAL A 124 -3.12 -4.03 -17.71
N GLY A 125 -2.93 -5.13 -18.39
CA GLY A 125 -2.73 -6.47 -17.82
C GLY A 125 -1.26 -6.82 -17.51
N CYS A 126 -0.30 -5.93 -17.78
CA CYS A 126 1.10 -6.23 -17.46
C CYS A 126 1.37 -6.02 -15.98
N GLY A 127 1.55 -7.10 -15.24
CA GLY A 127 1.91 -7.05 -13.81
C GLY A 127 1.58 -8.33 -13.07
N GLU A 128 2.36 -8.58 -12.04
CA GLU A 128 2.25 -9.76 -11.18
C GLU A 128 2.24 -9.33 -9.72
N ILE A 129 1.41 -9.98 -8.90
CA ILE A 129 1.39 -9.75 -7.45
C ILE A 129 2.72 -10.21 -6.86
N GLN A 130 3.37 -9.34 -6.11
CA GLN A 130 4.57 -9.66 -5.37
C GLN A 130 4.20 -10.32 -4.05
N LYS A 131 4.87 -11.43 -3.73
CA LYS A 131 4.74 -12.04 -2.41
C LYS A 131 5.38 -11.10 -1.39
N GLN A 132 4.58 -10.66 -0.43
CA GLN A 132 5.12 -9.97 0.74
C GLN A 132 5.66 -11.02 1.71
N HIS A 133 6.93 -10.93 2.03
CA HIS A 133 7.62 -11.79 3.00
C HIS A 133 7.62 -11.14 4.39
#